data_febcb91f0f1a5db5135059bdc9a09f3f
#
_entry.id   febcb91f0f1a5db5135059bdc9a09f3f
#
_cell.length_a   1.000
_cell.length_b   1.000
_cell.length_c   1.000
_cell.angle_alpha   90.00
_cell.angle_beta   90.00
_cell.angle_gamma   90.00
#
_symmetry.space_group_name_H-M   'P 1'
#
loop_
_entity.id
_entity.type
_entity.pdbx_description
1 polymer ?
#
loop_
_entity_poly.entity_id
_entity_poly.type
_entity_poly.pdbx_seq_one_letter_code
_entity_poly.pdbx_strand_id
1 'polypeptide(L)'
;MKAGVVHAREDIRYEEIEKPKAKAGQVLIKVKYTGICGSDIHVYHGKHPFTKYPVTQGHEVSGEIAKVGKDVTEFHEGQKVTIEPQVYCGQCYPCRHGKYNLCEELKVMGFQTTGTASEYFAVDASKVTPIPEDMSYEEGAMIEPLAVAVHGVKQVGDVKGLNIAVLGAGPIGNLVAQAAKGMGAAKVMITDVSDLRLDKAKECGIDVCVNTMEKDFGEAMVEAFGPDKADVIYDCAGNNITMGQAIKYARKGSIIVLVAVFAGMATVDLAVANDHELDIKSTMMYRHDDYVDGIELVNEGKVHLRPLISKTFAFKDYLKAYQYIDDNRETTMKVIINVQEK
;
A
#
# COMPACT_ATOMS: atom_id res chain seq x y z
N MET A 1 14.16 4.73 24.47
CA MET A 1 14.33 4.24 23.10
C MET A 1 14.24 5.39 22.11
N LYS A 2 14.80 5.25 20.92
CA LYS A 2 14.70 6.27 19.87
C LYS A 2 13.39 6.16 19.10
N ALA A 3 12.89 7.32 18.67
CA ALA A 3 11.69 7.45 17.82
C ALA A 3 11.82 8.65 16.87
N GLY A 4 11.16 8.56 15.72
CA GLY A 4 10.95 9.66 14.78
C GLY A 4 9.57 10.28 15.02
N VAL A 5 9.54 11.48 15.62
CA VAL A 5 8.30 12.15 16.02
C VAL A 5 8.07 13.40 15.17
N VAL A 6 6.90 13.53 14.58
CA VAL A 6 6.48 14.74 13.86
C VAL A 6 5.78 15.66 14.87
N HIS A 7 6.43 16.79 15.20
CA HIS A 7 5.94 17.75 16.19
C HIS A 7 5.03 18.82 15.58
N ALA A 8 5.28 19.15 14.32
CA ALA A 8 4.52 20.13 13.55
C ALA A 8 4.77 19.89 12.05
N ARG A 9 4.13 20.67 11.21
CA ARG A 9 4.42 20.68 9.78
C ARG A 9 5.93 20.88 9.55
N GLU A 10 6.55 19.95 8.81
CA GLU A 10 7.98 19.95 8.44
C GLU A 10 8.97 19.89 9.62
N ASP A 11 8.46 19.53 10.83
CA ASP A 11 9.27 19.38 12.04
C ASP A 11 9.26 17.91 12.50
N ILE A 12 10.19 17.12 11.98
CA ILE A 12 10.45 15.75 12.42
C ILE A 12 11.68 15.75 13.32
N ARG A 13 11.57 15.13 14.49
CA ARG A 13 12.65 14.99 15.46
C ARG A 13 12.97 13.54 15.73
N TYR A 14 14.27 13.23 15.74
CA TYR A 14 14.80 11.94 16.20
C TYR A 14 15.16 12.08 17.67
N GLU A 15 14.30 11.56 18.55
CA GLU A 15 14.37 11.84 19.97
C GLU A 15 14.24 10.59 20.84
N GLU A 16 14.51 10.73 22.13
CA GLU A 16 14.31 9.66 23.10
C GLU A 16 12.91 9.72 23.69
N ILE A 17 12.23 8.57 23.65
CA ILE A 17 10.92 8.36 24.29
C ILE A 17 10.98 7.15 25.23
N GLU A 18 9.99 7.01 26.12
CA GLU A 18 9.87 5.85 26.99
C GLU A 18 9.63 4.57 26.14
N LYS A 19 10.35 3.48 26.49
CA LYS A 19 10.11 2.19 25.86
C LYS A 19 8.80 1.58 26.34
N PRO A 20 7.85 1.25 25.45
CA PRO A 20 6.59 0.65 25.87
C PRO A 20 6.80 -0.75 26.43
N LYS A 21 5.82 -1.23 27.21
CA LYS A 21 5.74 -2.59 27.71
C LYS A 21 4.51 -3.27 27.12
N ALA A 22 4.65 -4.55 26.75
CA ALA A 22 3.51 -5.34 26.37
C ALA A 22 2.57 -5.54 27.58
N LYS A 23 1.31 -5.16 27.41
CA LYS A 23 0.23 -5.42 28.38
C LYS A 23 -0.36 -6.81 28.14
N ALA A 24 -1.33 -7.23 28.94
CA ALA A 24 -2.13 -8.42 28.67
C ALA A 24 -2.78 -8.31 27.27
N GLY A 25 -2.74 -9.38 26.48
CA GLY A 25 -3.25 -9.41 25.10
C GLY A 25 -2.38 -8.68 24.06
N GLN A 26 -1.21 -8.15 24.44
CA GLN A 26 -0.32 -7.43 23.55
C GLN A 26 1.03 -8.15 23.35
N VAL A 27 1.70 -7.82 22.25
CA VAL A 27 3.12 -8.13 22.06
C VAL A 27 3.93 -6.84 21.96
N LEU A 28 5.21 -6.92 22.29
CA LEU A 28 6.21 -5.88 22.06
C LEU A 28 7.04 -6.30 20.85
N ILE A 29 6.97 -5.53 19.78
CA ILE A 29 7.75 -5.76 18.57
C ILE A 29 9.02 -4.92 18.64
N LYS A 30 10.18 -5.53 18.36
CA LYS A 30 11.41 -4.85 18.02
C LYS A 30 11.38 -4.55 16.53
N VAL A 31 11.13 -3.31 16.19
CA VAL A 31 11.00 -2.88 14.80
C VAL A 31 12.34 -3.01 14.08
N LYS A 32 12.33 -3.65 12.92
CA LYS A 32 13.51 -3.78 12.04
C LYS A 32 13.46 -2.77 10.91
N TYR A 33 12.34 -2.73 10.19
CA TYR A 33 12.12 -1.79 9.09
C TYR A 33 10.75 -1.14 9.18
N THR A 34 10.68 0.11 8.75
CA THR A 34 9.42 0.82 8.53
C THR A 34 9.47 1.56 7.19
N GLY A 35 8.41 1.41 6.39
CA GLY A 35 8.24 2.13 5.13
C GLY A 35 7.74 3.56 5.35
N ILE A 36 7.95 4.41 4.35
CA ILE A 36 7.36 5.75 4.27
C ILE A 36 6.32 5.74 3.15
N CYS A 37 5.07 5.96 3.53
CA CYS A 37 3.93 6.07 2.61
C CYS A 37 3.75 7.51 2.11
N GLY A 38 3.08 7.68 0.97
CA GLY A 38 2.65 9.01 0.50
C GLY A 38 1.78 9.75 1.51
N SER A 39 0.99 9.03 2.31
CA SER A 39 0.18 9.62 3.39
C SER A 39 1.04 10.17 4.53
N ASP A 40 2.20 9.57 4.83
CA ASP A 40 3.15 10.10 5.81
C ASP A 40 3.74 11.44 5.31
N ILE A 41 4.02 11.55 4.01
CA ILE A 41 4.46 12.81 3.39
C ILE A 41 3.37 13.87 3.47
N HIS A 42 2.09 13.49 3.33
CA HIS A 42 0.98 14.44 3.53
C HIS A 42 0.89 14.92 4.97
N VAL A 43 1.14 14.05 5.97
CA VAL A 43 1.24 14.47 7.38
C VAL A 43 2.42 15.43 7.55
N TYR A 44 3.60 15.08 7.07
CA TYR A 44 4.79 15.92 7.15
C TYR A 44 4.53 17.34 6.61
N HIS A 45 3.82 17.47 5.49
CA HIS A 45 3.45 18.76 4.91
C HIS A 45 2.21 19.43 5.53
N GLY A 46 1.60 18.85 6.56
CA GLY A 46 0.39 19.39 7.19
C GLY A 46 -0.86 19.32 6.31
N LYS A 47 -0.89 18.41 5.34
CA LYS A 47 -2.00 18.23 4.38
C LYS A 47 -2.94 17.07 4.74
N HIS A 48 -2.55 16.23 5.70
CA HIS A 48 -3.39 15.10 6.12
C HIS A 48 -4.54 15.58 7.01
N PRO A 49 -5.82 15.37 6.63
CA PRO A 49 -6.95 16.05 7.26
C PRO A 49 -7.26 15.58 8.69
N PHE A 50 -6.80 14.37 9.07
CA PHE A 50 -7.21 13.73 10.32
C PHE A 50 -6.08 13.53 11.33
N THR A 51 -4.85 13.93 11.02
CA THR A 51 -3.70 13.76 11.92
C THR A 51 -3.48 14.99 12.77
N LYS A 52 -3.24 14.78 14.05
CA LYS A 52 -2.87 15.82 15.02
C LYS A 52 -1.42 15.62 15.46
N TYR A 53 -0.70 16.72 15.67
CA TYR A 53 0.65 16.71 16.20
C TYR A 53 0.68 16.82 17.73
N PRO A 54 1.69 16.29 18.44
CA PRO A 54 2.76 15.45 17.87
C PRO A 54 2.27 14.04 17.56
N VAL A 55 2.93 13.37 16.57
CA VAL A 55 2.64 11.98 16.21
C VAL A 55 3.90 11.22 15.83
N THR A 56 4.05 10.00 16.32
CA THR A 56 5.01 9.03 15.77
C THR A 56 4.35 8.37 14.59
N GLN A 57 4.91 8.55 13.39
CA GLN A 57 4.36 7.97 12.15
C GLN A 57 4.77 6.50 11.96
N GLY A 58 4.52 5.97 10.78
CA GLY A 58 4.87 4.62 10.37
C GLY A 58 3.74 3.61 10.60
N HIS A 59 3.41 2.89 9.54
CA HIS A 59 2.35 1.88 9.50
C HIS A 59 2.71 0.71 8.58
N GLU A 60 3.71 0.86 7.72
CA GLU A 60 4.31 -0.17 6.90
C GLU A 60 5.52 -0.73 7.64
N VAL A 61 5.40 -1.85 8.34
CA VAL A 61 6.44 -2.27 9.30
C VAL A 61 6.71 -3.76 9.28
N SER A 62 7.94 -4.11 9.58
CA SER A 62 8.35 -5.47 9.95
C SER A 62 9.26 -5.47 11.16
N GLY A 63 9.23 -6.54 11.91
CA GLY A 63 10.06 -6.70 13.08
C GLY A 63 10.04 -8.12 13.63
N GLU A 64 10.59 -8.26 14.82
CA GLU A 64 10.56 -9.50 15.60
C GLU A 64 9.85 -9.26 16.93
N ILE A 65 9.17 -10.24 17.44
CA ILE A 65 8.55 -10.19 18.75
C ILE A 65 9.64 -10.19 19.81
N ALA A 66 9.80 -9.09 20.52
CA ALA A 66 10.76 -8.94 21.62
C ALA A 66 10.22 -9.39 22.96
N LYS A 67 8.88 -9.35 23.14
CA LYS A 67 8.21 -9.77 24.37
C LYS A 67 6.76 -10.12 24.08
N VAL A 68 6.30 -11.20 24.67
CA VAL A 68 4.89 -11.61 24.67
C VAL A 68 4.24 -11.16 25.97
N GLY A 69 3.11 -10.50 25.88
CA GLY A 69 2.30 -10.11 27.03
C GLY A 69 1.54 -11.29 27.64
N LYS A 70 0.98 -11.06 28.82
CA LYS A 70 0.12 -12.06 29.47
C LYS A 70 -1.08 -12.39 28.58
N ASP A 71 -1.51 -13.63 28.61
CA ASP A 71 -2.67 -14.17 27.89
C ASP A 71 -2.52 -14.22 26.34
N VAL A 72 -1.30 -14.02 25.79
CA VAL A 72 -0.98 -14.24 24.38
C VAL A 72 -0.24 -15.58 24.28
N THR A 73 -0.81 -16.53 23.54
CA THR A 73 -0.29 -17.91 23.41
C THR A 73 0.08 -18.30 21.98
N GLU A 74 -0.39 -17.52 21.00
CA GLU A 74 -0.22 -17.78 19.57
C GLU A 74 1.11 -17.27 19.01
N PHE A 75 1.87 -16.49 19.78
CA PHE A 75 3.14 -15.93 19.36
C PHE A 75 4.28 -16.28 20.34
N HIS A 76 5.52 -16.21 19.85
CA HIS A 76 6.72 -16.40 20.66
C HIS A 76 7.79 -15.31 20.40
N GLU A 77 8.70 -15.12 21.36
CA GLU A 77 9.83 -14.20 21.21
C GLU A 77 10.73 -14.65 20.05
N GLY A 78 11.21 -13.68 19.26
CA GLY A 78 12.03 -13.91 18.06
C GLY A 78 11.23 -14.13 16.77
N GLN A 79 9.92 -14.37 16.84
CA GLN A 79 9.08 -14.59 15.66
C GLN A 79 9.04 -13.34 14.77
N LYS A 80 9.23 -13.52 13.46
CA LYS A 80 9.14 -12.45 12.46
C LYS A 80 7.69 -12.08 12.20
N VAL A 81 7.41 -10.79 12.18
CA VAL A 81 6.03 -10.28 12.05
C VAL A 81 5.94 -8.97 11.28
N THR A 82 4.77 -8.74 10.72
CA THR A 82 4.23 -7.45 10.31
C THR A 82 2.96 -7.14 11.10
N ILE A 83 2.33 -5.98 10.91
CA ILE A 83 1.10 -5.61 11.61
C ILE A 83 0.05 -5.05 10.66
N GLU A 84 -1.21 -5.18 11.06
CA GLU A 84 -2.36 -4.48 10.47
C GLU A 84 -2.60 -3.19 11.26
N PRO A 85 -2.26 -2.01 10.74
CA PRO A 85 -2.28 -0.76 11.50
C PRO A 85 -3.68 -0.18 11.75
N GLN A 86 -4.73 -0.88 11.35
CA GLN A 86 -6.13 -0.46 11.52
C GLN A 86 -6.59 -0.63 12.95
N VAL A 87 -7.18 0.43 13.52
CA VAL A 87 -7.88 0.40 14.80
C VAL A 87 -9.34 0.69 14.55
N TYR A 88 -10.19 -0.33 14.69
CA TYR A 88 -11.62 -0.27 14.39
C TYR A 88 -12.46 -0.54 15.63
N CYS A 89 -13.71 -0.05 15.65
CA CYS A 89 -14.57 -0.09 16.83
C CYS A 89 -15.22 -1.48 17.09
N GLY A 90 -15.31 -2.35 16.09
CA GLY A 90 -15.92 -3.67 16.18
C GLY A 90 -17.47 -3.69 16.24
N GLN A 91 -18.15 -2.55 16.38
CA GLN A 91 -19.58 -2.48 16.67
C GLN A 91 -20.43 -1.72 15.65
N CYS A 92 -19.85 -0.85 14.80
CA CYS A 92 -20.57 -0.15 13.74
C CYS A 92 -21.07 -1.11 12.65
N TYR A 93 -21.93 -0.64 11.76
CA TYR A 93 -22.51 -1.48 10.71
C TYR A 93 -21.46 -2.21 9.86
N PRO A 94 -20.44 -1.55 9.28
CA PRO A 94 -19.40 -2.23 8.51
C PRO A 94 -18.66 -3.30 9.34
N CYS A 95 -18.28 -2.98 10.58
CA CYS A 95 -17.56 -3.93 11.44
C CYS A 95 -18.35 -5.22 11.69
N ARG A 96 -19.64 -5.10 12.02
CA ARG A 96 -20.52 -6.28 12.25
C ARG A 96 -20.76 -7.12 10.98
N HIS A 97 -20.48 -6.56 9.79
CA HIS A 97 -20.62 -7.23 8.49
C HIS A 97 -19.27 -7.63 7.88
N GLY A 98 -18.21 -7.73 8.69
CA GLY A 98 -16.87 -8.16 8.24
C GLY A 98 -16.13 -7.15 7.36
N LYS A 99 -16.64 -5.91 7.26
CA LYS A 99 -16.03 -4.82 6.49
C LYS A 99 -15.36 -3.80 7.42
N TYR A 100 -14.59 -4.29 8.39
CA TYR A 100 -13.97 -3.43 9.41
C TYR A 100 -12.96 -2.42 8.84
N ASN A 101 -12.44 -2.66 7.64
CA ASN A 101 -11.68 -1.68 6.87
C ASN A 101 -12.49 -0.41 6.53
N LEU A 102 -13.82 -0.47 6.60
CA LEU A 102 -14.75 0.64 6.41
C LEU A 102 -15.38 1.11 7.73
N CYS A 103 -14.72 0.87 8.87
CA CYS A 103 -15.21 1.28 10.17
C CYS A 103 -15.51 2.79 10.22
N GLU A 104 -16.68 3.17 10.77
CA GLU A 104 -17.09 4.59 10.90
C GLU A 104 -16.17 5.38 11.83
N GLU A 105 -15.49 4.70 12.76
CA GLU A 105 -14.52 5.28 13.69
C GLU A 105 -13.08 4.81 13.40
N LEU A 106 -12.79 4.48 12.14
CA LEU A 106 -11.49 3.95 11.76
C LEU A 106 -10.36 4.91 12.12
N LYS A 107 -9.39 4.38 12.86
CA LYS A 107 -8.10 5.03 13.10
C LYS A 107 -6.99 4.18 12.52
N VAL A 108 -5.89 4.82 12.17
CA VAL A 108 -4.71 4.16 11.64
C VAL A 108 -3.52 4.52 12.51
N MET A 109 -2.73 3.52 12.88
CA MET A 109 -1.46 3.71 13.57
C MET A 109 -0.54 4.58 12.70
N GLY A 110 0.12 5.55 13.30
CA GLY A 110 0.94 6.53 12.58
C GLY A 110 0.19 7.81 12.16
N PHE A 111 -1.15 7.84 12.30
CA PHE A 111 -1.97 9.02 11.98
C PHE A 111 -2.83 9.49 13.16
N GLN A 112 -3.79 8.72 13.59
CA GLN A 112 -4.65 9.07 14.74
C GLN A 112 -4.19 8.40 16.04
N THR A 113 -3.33 7.39 15.95
CA THR A 113 -2.68 6.73 17.08
C THR A 113 -1.18 6.64 16.82
N THR A 114 -0.39 6.31 17.84
CA THR A 114 1.06 6.13 17.73
C THR A 114 1.40 5.08 16.68
N GLY A 115 2.34 5.39 15.81
CA GLY A 115 2.85 4.49 14.77
C GLY A 115 4.19 3.85 15.13
N THR A 116 4.80 3.21 14.13
CA THR A 116 5.91 2.27 14.28
C THR A 116 7.30 2.86 14.04
N ALA A 117 7.42 4.19 13.78
CA ALA A 117 8.71 4.86 13.64
C ALA A 117 9.44 4.99 14.97
N SER A 118 9.75 3.85 15.60
CA SER A 118 10.43 3.72 16.89
C SER A 118 11.14 2.38 17.00
N GLU A 119 12.16 2.26 17.87
CA GLU A 119 12.90 1.00 18.05
C GLU A 119 12.02 -0.16 18.55
N TYR A 120 10.97 0.14 19.31
CA TYR A 120 10.01 -0.86 19.84
C TYR A 120 8.59 -0.32 19.76
N PHE A 121 7.66 -1.21 19.46
CA PHE A 121 6.25 -0.91 19.34
C PHE A 121 5.39 -1.96 20.05
N ALA A 122 4.49 -1.53 20.95
CA ALA A 122 3.55 -2.44 21.62
C ALA A 122 2.20 -2.39 20.90
N VAL A 123 1.65 -3.55 20.58
CA VAL A 123 0.42 -3.69 19.79
C VAL A 123 -0.39 -4.89 20.26
N ASP A 124 -1.71 -4.84 20.07
CA ASP A 124 -2.59 -5.97 20.35
C ASP A 124 -2.24 -7.16 19.45
N ALA A 125 -2.16 -8.34 20.04
CA ALA A 125 -1.77 -9.57 19.32
C ALA A 125 -2.65 -9.83 18.08
N SER A 126 -3.94 -9.48 18.16
CA SER A 126 -4.89 -9.59 17.04
C SER A 126 -4.56 -8.72 15.80
N LYS A 127 -3.57 -7.83 15.91
CA LYS A 127 -3.09 -6.97 14.81
C LYS A 127 -1.79 -7.47 14.20
N VAL A 128 -1.26 -8.56 14.71
CA VAL A 128 0.05 -9.09 14.31
C VAL A 128 -0.14 -10.23 13.33
N THR A 129 0.60 -10.16 12.22
CA THR A 129 0.63 -11.20 11.20
C THR A 129 2.04 -11.76 11.10
N PRO A 130 2.24 -13.08 11.31
CA PRO A 130 3.54 -13.73 11.09
C PRO A 130 3.96 -13.61 9.62
N ILE A 131 5.26 -13.42 9.39
CA ILE A 131 5.86 -13.53 8.06
C ILE A 131 6.83 -14.72 8.03
N PRO A 132 7.03 -15.35 6.85
CA PRO A 132 7.95 -16.48 6.68
C PRO A 132 9.37 -16.17 7.16
N GLU A 133 10.07 -17.18 7.69
CA GLU A 133 11.44 -17.03 8.21
C GLU A 133 12.45 -16.62 7.13
N ASP A 134 12.24 -17.05 5.90
CA ASP A 134 13.05 -16.72 4.71
C ASP A 134 12.70 -15.38 4.08
N MET A 135 11.54 -14.79 4.37
CA MET A 135 11.20 -13.43 3.95
C MET A 135 12.09 -12.41 4.66
N SER A 136 12.70 -11.50 3.91
CA SER A 136 13.49 -10.41 4.51
C SER A 136 12.61 -9.42 5.28
N TYR A 137 13.18 -8.69 6.24
CA TYR A 137 12.43 -7.66 6.95
C TYR A 137 12.06 -6.48 6.03
N GLU A 138 12.85 -6.19 5.00
CA GLU A 138 12.53 -5.20 3.98
C GLU A 138 11.24 -5.57 3.24
N GLU A 139 11.12 -6.82 2.82
CA GLU A 139 9.91 -7.35 2.18
C GLU A 139 8.74 -7.38 3.17
N GLY A 140 8.98 -7.78 4.41
CA GLY A 140 7.97 -7.76 5.47
C GLY A 140 7.34 -6.38 5.70
N ALA A 141 8.14 -5.30 5.59
CA ALA A 141 7.62 -3.92 5.67
C ALA A 141 6.79 -3.51 4.44
N MET A 142 6.90 -4.23 3.33
CA MET A 142 6.15 -3.99 2.10
C MET A 142 4.83 -4.79 2.04
N ILE A 143 4.54 -5.65 3.01
CA ILE A 143 3.31 -6.45 3.02
C ILE A 143 2.08 -5.55 3.21
N GLU A 144 2.18 -4.49 4.00
CA GLU A 144 1.07 -3.55 4.18
C GLU A 144 0.61 -2.93 2.85
N PRO A 145 1.48 -2.25 2.06
CA PRO A 145 1.06 -1.71 0.78
C PRO A 145 0.69 -2.80 -0.25
N LEU A 146 1.24 -4.01 -0.15
CA LEU A 146 0.81 -5.14 -0.97
C LEU A 146 -0.63 -5.56 -0.63
N ALA A 147 -1.01 -5.57 0.66
CA ALA A 147 -2.37 -5.88 1.07
C ALA A 147 -3.40 -4.88 0.51
N VAL A 148 -3.03 -3.58 0.38
CA VAL A 148 -3.85 -2.58 -0.34
C VAL A 148 -4.10 -3.01 -1.78
N ALA A 149 -3.04 -3.46 -2.47
CA ALA A 149 -3.12 -3.89 -3.85
C ALA A 149 -3.97 -5.16 -4.01
N VAL A 150 -3.74 -6.18 -3.16
CA VAL A 150 -4.52 -7.43 -3.15
C VAL A 150 -5.99 -7.14 -2.90
N HIS A 151 -6.31 -6.28 -1.91
CA HIS A 151 -7.69 -5.87 -1.64
C HIS A 151 -8.33 -5.20 -2.86
N GLY A 152 -7.60 -4.32 -3.54
CA GLY A 152 -8.04 -3.67 -4.78
C GLY A 152 -8.35 -4.68 -5.87
N VAL A 153 -7.47 -5.66 -6.09
CA VAL A 153 -7.68 -6.74 -7.08
C VAL A 153 -8.93 -7.56 -6.75
N LYS A 154 -9.14 -7.91 -5.51
CA LYS A 154 -10.30 -8.68 -5.04
C LYS A 154 -11.65 -7.95 -5.17
N GLN A 155 -11.69 -6.62 -5.41
CA GLN A 155 -12.97 -5.93 -5.66
C GLN A 155 -13.68 -6.45 -6.91
N VAL A 156 -12.96 -7.04 -7.84
CA VAL A 156 -13.51 -7.62 -9.08
C VAL A 156 -14.05 -9.04 -8.84
N GLY A 157 -13.57 -9.72 -7.81
CA GLY A 157 -13.78 -11.14 -7.58
C GLY A 157 -12.62 -11.95 -8.17
N ASP A 158 -12.91 -12.99 -8.96
CA ASP A 158 -11.88 -13.80 -9.61
C ASP A 158 -11.35 -13.09 -10.87
N VAL A 159 -10.04 -12.84 -10.89
CA VAL A 159 -9.35 -12.21 -12.02
C VAL A 159 -8.71 -13.22 -12.97
N LYS A 160 -8.85 -14.51 -12.68
CA LYS A 160 -8.25 -15.58 -13.50
C LYS A 160 -8.71 -15.53 -14.94
N GLY A 161 -7.74 -15.43 -15.84
CA GLY A 161 -7.99 -15.40 -17.28
C GLY A 161 -8.42 -14.03 -17.83
N LEU A 162 -8.56 -13.00 -16.99
CA LEU A 162 -8.94 -11.65 -17.41
C LEU A 162 -7.75 -10.86 -17.97
N ASN A 163 -8.02 -9.97 -18.90
CA ASN A 163 -7.10 -8.93 -19.39
C ASN A 163 -7.24 -7.69 -18.50
N ILE A 164 -6.13 -7.20 -17.96
CA ILE A 164 -6.11 -6.14 -16.95
C ILE A 164 -5.24 -4.98 -17.40
N ALA A 165 -5.78 -3.76 -17.33
CA ALA A 165 -5.04 -2.52 -17.50
C ALA A 165 -4.90 -1.79 -16.17
N VAL A 166 -3.70 -1.27 -15.86
CA VAL A 166 -3.41 -0.48 -14.66
C VAL A 166 -2.91 0.90 -15.09
N LEU A 167 -3.58 1.94 -14.62
CA LEU A 167 -3.22 3.33 -14.84
C LEU A 167 -2.39 3.85 -13.66
N GLY A 168 -1.13 4.19 -13.94
CA GLY A 168 -0.14 4.60 -12.95
C GLY A 168 0.76 3.45 -12.49
N ALA A 169 2.07 3.56 -12.72
CA ALA A 169 3.09 2.57 -12.33
C ALA A 169 3.86 2.98 -11.06
N GLY A 170 3.26 3.80 -10.20
CA GLY A 170 3.76 4.07 -8.85
C GLY A 170 3.77 2.80 -7.99
N PRO A 171 4.20 2.88 -6.70
CA PRO A 171 4.29 1.69 -5.84
C PRO A 171 3.01 0.86 -5.81
N ILE A 172 1.86 1.49 -5.61
CA ILE A 172 0.57 0.80 -5.53
C ILE A 172 0.16 0.21 -6.88
N GLY A 173 0.28 0.97 -7.99
CA GLY A 173 -0.09 0.45 -9.31
C GLY A 173 0.78 -0.74 -9.73
N ASN A 174 2.08 -0.70 -9.41
CA ASN A 174 2.98 -1.82 -9.65
C ASN A 174 2.58 -3.06 -8.83
N LEU A 175 2.26 -2.88 -7.54
CA LEU A 175 1.78 -3.96 -6.68
C LEU A 175 0.42 -4.52 -7.14
N VAL A 176 -0.51 -3.67 -7.61
CA VAL A 176 -1.79 -4.11 -8.21
C VAL A 176 -1.55 -4.95 -9.46
N ALA A 177 -0.65 -4.49 -10.35
CA ALA A 177 -0.32 -5.23 -11.57
C ALA A 177 0.30 -6.60 -11.26
N GLN A 178 1.24 -6.67 -10.33
CA GLN A 178 1.85 -7.91 -9.88
C GLN A 178 0.84 -8.84 -9.18
N ALA A 179 0.03 -8.31 -8.25
CA ALA A 179 -1.00 -9.08 -7.55
C ALA A 179 -2.02 -9.67 -8.54
N ALA A 180 -2.52 -8.86 -9.47
CA ALA A 180 -3.46 -9.34 -10.50
C ALA A 180 -2.85 -10.45 -11.33
N LYS A 181 -1.59 -10.31 -11.78
CA LYS A 181 -0.87 -11.35 -12.51
C LYS A 181 -0.66 -12.60 -11.66
N GLY A 182 -0.21 -12.44 -10.42
CA GLY A 182 0.00 -13.52 -9.46
C GLY A 182 -1.28 -14.30 -9.12
N MET A 183 -2.43 -13.63 -9.14
CA MET A 183 -3.76 -14.21 -8.94
C MET A 183 -4.35 -14.81 -10.23
N GLY A 184 -3.62 -14.81 -11.34
CA GLY A 184 -3.95 -15.56 -12.55
C GLY A 184 -4.57 -14.76 -13.69
N ALA A 185 -4.46 -13.43 -13.71
CA ALA A 185 -4.82 -12.64 -14.88
C ALA A 185 -4.11 -13.15 -16.14
N ALA A 186 -4.80 -13.17 -17.26
CA ALA A 186 -4.25 -13.69 -18.52
C ALA A 186 -3.13 -12.79 -19.05
N LYS A 187 -3.33 -11.48 -18.97
CA LYS A 187 -2.35 -10.48 -19.41
C LYS A 187 -2.55 -9.17 -18.64
N VAL A 188 -1.47 -8.55 -18.24
CA VAL A 188 -1.48 -7.28 -17.52
C VAL A 188 -0.71 -6.21 -18.26
N MET A 189 -1.36 -5.08 -18.53
CA MET A 189 -0.75 -3.86 -19.04
C MET A 189 -0.70 -2.82 -17.92
N ILE A 190 0.43 -2.14 -17.79
CA ILE A 190 0.57 -0.99 -16.89
C ILE A 190 1.03 0.25 -17.66
N THR A 191 0.53 1.42 -17.29
CA THR A 191 0.89 2.68 -17.94
C THR A 191 1.35 3.72 -16.95
N ASP A 192 2.28 4.56 -17.37
CA ASP A 192 2.74 5.74 -16.61
C ASP A 192 3.32 6.76 -17.60
N VAL A 193 3.68 7.93 -17.11
CA VAL A 193 4.44 8.97 -17.83
C VAL A 193 5.95 8.88 -17.52
N SER A 194 6.35 8.06 -16.57
CA SER A 194 7.74 7.88 -16.09
C SER A 194 8.31 6.56 -16.58
N ASP A 195 9.33 6.62 -17.43
CA ASP A 195 10.05 5.43 -17.92
C ASP A 195 10.70 4.66 -16.77
N LEU A 196 11.24 5.34 -15.74
CA LEU A 196 11.82 4.70 -14.58
C LEU A 196 10.80 3.78 -13.87
N ARG A 197 9.55 4.24 -13.69
CA ARG A 197 8.49 3.44 -13.06
C ARG A 197 8.07 2.27 -13.94
N LEU A 198 8.02 2.49 -15.25
CA LEU A 198 7.73 1.44 -16.22
C LEU A 198 8.85 0.39 -16.30
N ASP A 199 10.11 0.81 -16.17
CA ASP A 199 11.24 -0.13 -16.10
C ASP A 199 11.18 -0.99 -14.83
N LYS A 200 10.75 -0.41 -13.69
CA LYS A 200 10.47 -1.20 -12.48
C LYS A 200 9.32 -2.19 -12.68
N ALA A 201 8.28 -1.82 -13.42
CA ALA A 201 7.21 -2.74 -13.77
C ALA A 201 7.70 -3.91 -14.65
N LYS A 202 8.57 -3.62 -15.63
CA LYS A 202 9.22 -4.67 -16.46
C LYS A 202 10.10 -5.59 -15.60
N GLU A 203 10.90 -5.01 -14.68
CA GLU A 203 11.73 -5.77 -13.73
C GLU A 203 10.89 -6.71 -12.87
N CYS A 204 9.68 -6.28 -12.50
CA CYS A 204 8.68 -7.09 -11.78
C CYS A 204 7.89 -8.06 -12.68
N GLY A 205 8.21 -8.16 -13.97
CA GLY A 205 7.64 -9.13 -14.88
C GLY A 205 6.26 -8.78 -15.45
N ILE A 206 5.86 -7.50 -15.48
CA ILE A 206 4.60 -7.07 -16.09
C ILE A 206 4.68 -7.20 -17.61
N ASP A 207 3.60 -7.72 -18.22
CA ASP A 207 3.60 -8.16 -19.63
C ASP A 207 3.73 -7.01 -20.63
N VAL A 208 3.06 -5.88 -20.37
CA VAL A 208 3.05 -4.70 -21.25
C VAL A 208 3.20 -3.44 -20.41
N CYS A 209 4.23 -2.65 -20.71
CA CYS A 209 4.52 -1.39 -20.03
C CYS A 209 4.52 -0.26 -21.07
N VAL A 210 3.68 0.76 -20.90
CA VAL A 210 3.45 1.79 -21.91
C VAL A 210 3.61 3.19 -21.32
N ASN A 211 4.46 4.01 -21.94
CA ASN A 211 4.56 5.43 -21.63
C ASN A 211 3.44 6.19 -22.38
N THR A 212 2.52 6.78 -21.63
CA THR A 212 1.36 7.51 -22.19
C THR A 212 1.69 8.92 -22.72
N MET A 213 2.94 9.36 -22.55
CA MET A 213 3.47 10.54 -23.26
C MET A 213 3.85 10.21 -24.71
N GLU A 214 4.13 8.94 -25.00
CA GLU A 214 4.59 8.48 -26.32
C GLU A 214 3.49 7.77 -27.11
N LYS A 215 2.51 7.15 -26.42
CA LYS A 215 1.45 6.36 -27.04
C LYS A 215 0.10 6.60 -26.37
N ASP A 216 -0.96 6.77 -27.19
CA ASP A 216 -2.33 6.88 -26.69
C ASP A 216 -2.75 5.62 -25.93
N PHE A 217 -3.41 5.79 -24.79
CA PHE A 217 -3.84 4.68 -23.93
C PHE A 217 -4.81 3.71 -24.63
N GLY A 218 -5.74 4.25 -25.46
CA GLY A 218 -6.69 3.41 -26.19
C GLY A 218 -6.01 2.59 -27.28
N GLU A 219 -5.03 3.15 -28.00
CA GLU A 219 -4.22 2.43 -28.99
C GLU A 219 -3.40 1.33 -28.29
N ALA A 220 -2.77 1.66 -27.16
CA ALA A 220 -2.02 0.70 -26.36
C ALA A 220 -2.89 -0.47 -25.88
N MET A 221 -4.13 -0.21 -25.46
CA MET A 221 -5.08 -1.25 -25.06
C MET A 221 -5.42 -2.20 -26.20
N VAL A 222 -5.67 -1.67 -27.40
CA VAL A 222 -5.99 -2.50 -28.56
C VAL A 222 -4.77 -3.34 -28.98
N GLU A 223 -3.57 -2.77 -28.93
CA GLU A 223 -2.35 -3.52 -29.22
C GLU A 223 -2.05 -4.60 -28.19
N ALA A 224 -2.28 -4.31 -26.90
CA ALA A 224 -2.03 -5.25 -25.82
C ALA A 224 -3.03 -6.41 -25.80
N PHE A 225 -4.32 -6.14 -26.00
CA PHE A 225 -5.41 -7.08 -25.74
C PHE A 225 -6.27 -7.41 -26.95
N GLY A 226 -5.99 -6.77 -28.11
CA GLY A 226 -6.85 -6.87 -29.29
C GLY A 226 -8.11 -5.99 -29.20
N PRO A 227 -9.08 -6.19 -30.12
CA PRO A 227 -10.27 -5.35 -30.21
C PRO A 227 -11.17 -5.41 -28.98
N ASP A 228 -11.10 -6.49 -28.19
CA ASP A 228 -11.88 -6.68 -26.98
C ASP A 228 -11.35 -5.90 -25.78
N LYS A 229 -10.13 -5.33 -25.86
CA LYS A 229 -9.51 -4.50 -24.83
C LYS A 229 -9.38 -5.21 -23.47
N ALA A 230 -9.28 -4.42 -22.38
CA ALA A 230 -9.22 -4.95 -21.02
C ALA A 230 -10.62 -5.26 -20.45
N ASP A 231 -10.68 -6.32 -19.64
CA ASP A 231 -11.86 -6.67 -18.83
C ASP A 231 -11.98 -5.76 -17.61
N VAL A 232 -10.84 -5.37 -17.05
CA VAL A 232 -10.75 -4.53 -15.85
C VAL A 232 -9.71 -3.43 -16.05
N ILE A 233 -10.03 -2.22 -15.58
CA ILE A 233 -9.11 -1.09 -15.51
C ILE A 233 -8.96 -0.67 -14.05
N TYR A 234 -7.73 -0.70 -13.50
CA TYR A 234 -7.42 -0.17 -12.17
C TYR A 234 -6.84 1.23 -12.29
N ASP A 235 -7.49 2.25 -11.71
CA ASP A 235 -6.92 3.59 -11.60
C ASP A 235 -6.13 3.72 -10.29
N CYS A 236 -4.81 3.67 -10.40
CA CYS A 236 -3.83 3.83 -9.33
C CYS A 236 -3.14 5.20 -9.34
N ALA A 237 -3.49 6.10 -10.27
CA ALA A 237 -2.94 7.44 -10.39
C ALA A 237 -3.86 8.52 -9.77
N GLY A 238 -5.17 8.36 -9.84
CA GLY A 238 -6.15 9.17 -9.11
C GLY A 238 -6.26 10.63 -9.54
N ASN A 239 -6.37 10.87 -10.83
CA ASN A 239 -6.54 12.22 -11.38
C ASN A 239 -7.56 12.24 -12.53
N ASN A 240 -7.97 13.45 -12.97
CA ASN A 240 -8.98 13.61 -14.03
C ASN A 240 -8.56 13.00 -15.37
N ILE A 241 -7.24 12.95 -15.66
CA ILE A 241 -6.74 12.42 -16.93
C ILE A 241 -6.92 10.91 -16.95
N THR A 242 -6.43 10.20 -15.93
CA THR A 242 -6.50 8.74 -15.88
C THR A 242 -7.93 8.25 -15.73
N MET A 243 -8.75 8.91 -14.92
CA MET A 243 -10.17 8.56 -14.81
C MET A 243 -10.94 8.81 -16.11
N GLY A 244 -10.65 9.92 -16.81
CA GLY A 244 -11.21 10.22 -18.12
C GLY A 244 -10.80 9.17 -19.17
N GLN A 245 -9.54 8.74 -19.16
CA GLN A 245 -9.04 7.66 -20.02
C GLN A 245 -9.73 6.33 -19.70
N ALA A 246 -9.84 5.98 -18.42
CA ALA A 246 -10.52 4.77 -17.99
C ALA A 246 -11.94 4.69 -18.54
N ILE A 247 -12.75 5.73 -18.37
CA ILE A 247 -14.15 5.77 -18.87
C ILE A 247 -14.20 5.75 -20.40
N LYS A 248 -13.41 6.61 -21.05
CA LYS A 248 -13.44 6.77 -22.51
C LYS A 248 -13.06 5.50 -23.27
N TYR A 249 -12.06 4.77 -22.79
CA TYR A 249 -11.49 3.63 -23.50
C TYR A 249 -11.95 2.26 -22.96
N ALA A 250 -12.70 2.24 -21.84
CA ALA A 250 -13.30 1.02 -21.33
C ALA A 250 -14.17 0.33 -22.39
N ARG A 251 -14.10 -1.00 -22.46
CA ARG A 251 -15.04 -1.81 -23.20
C ARG A 251 -16.44 -1.75 -22.55
N LYS A 252 -17.50 -1.80 -23.34
CA LYS A 252 -18.86 -1.92 -22.77
C LYS A 252 -18.97 -3.15 -21.87
N GLY A 253 -19.55 -2.96 -20.70
CA GLY A 253 -19.71 -4.00 -19.67
C GLY A 253 -18.42 -4.34 -18.90
N SER A 254 -17.35 -3.53 -18.99
CA SER A 254 -16.13 -3.76 -18.22
C SER A 254 -16.15 -3.07 -16.84
N ILE A 255 -15.16 -3.40 -16.02
CA ILE A 255 -15.07 -2.92 -14.64
C ILE A 255 -13.94 -1.87 -14.52
N ILE A 256 -14.21 -0.77 -13.81
CA ILE A 256 -13.20 0.19 -13.40
C ILE A 256 -13.08 0.16 -11.89
N VAL A 257 -11.87 0.00 -11.35
CA VAL A 257 -11.62 0.01 -9.91
C VAL A 257 -10.77 1.23 -9.53
N LEU A 258 -11.30 2.08 -8.67
CA LEU A 258 -10.61 3.23 -8.12
C LEU A 258 -9.75 2.78 -6.93
N VAL A 259 -8.44 2.76 -7.12
CA VAL A 259 -7.48 2.37 -6.07
C VAL A 259 -6.82 3.60 -5.46
N ALA A 260 -6.51 4.59 -6.28
CA ALA A 260 -5.87 5.82 -5.82
C ALA A 260 -6.79 6.69 -4.97
N VAL A 261 -6.19 7.44 -4.04
CA VAL A 261 -6.87 8.49 -3.29
C VAL A 261 -6.84 9.78 -4.12
N PHE A 262 -8.01 10.25 -4.53
CA PHE A 262 -8.13 11.51 -5.27
C PHE A 262 -7.91 12.70 -4.34
N ALA A 263 -7.13 13.69 -4.79
CA ALA A 263 -6.85 14.90 -4.02
C ALA A 263 -8.06 15.89 -3.97
N GLY A 264 -9.11 15.64 -4.76
CA GLY A 264 -10.29 16.47 -4.85
C GLY A 264 -11.39 15.81 -5.67
N MET A 265 -12.38 16.60 -6.10
CA MET A 265 -13.47 16.10 -6.94
C MET A 265 -12.93 15.77 -8.34
N ALA A 266 -13.27 14.59 -8.84
CA ALA A 266 -13.00 14.19 -10.20
C ALA A 266 -14.18 14.54 -11.13
N THR A 267 -13.85 14.98 -12.35
CA THR A 267 -14.84 15.14 -13.42
C THR A 267 -14.91 13.87 -14.24
N VAL A 268 -16.08 13.26 -14.34
CA VAL A 268 -16.30 12.01 -15.05
C VAL A 268 -17.46 12.13 -16.04
N ASP A 269 -17.33 11.48 -17.19
CA ASP A 269 -18.42 11.41 -18.18
C ASP A 269 -19.37 10.26 -17.83
N LEU A 270 -20.38 10.59 -17.02
CA LEU A 270 -21.39 9.61 -16.62
C LEU A 270 -22.31 9.19 -17.76
N ALA A 271 -22.43 10.00 -18.84
CA ALA A 271 -23.23 9.61 -20.00
C ALA A 271 -22.57 8.42 -20.73
N VAL A 272 -21.25 8.49 -20.92
CA VAL A 272 -20.47 7.37 -21.48
C VAL A 272 -20.50 6.17 -20.53
N ALA A 273 -20.28 6.38 -19.23
CA ALA A 273 -20.30 5.30 -18.25
C ALA A 273 -21.65 4.55 -18.27
N ASN A 274 -22.77 5.29 -18.38
CA ASN A 274 -24.12 4.69 -18.47
C ASN A 274 -24.35 3.97 -19.80
N ASP A 275 -24.00 4.59 -20.94
CA ASP A 275 -24.16 3.95 -22.27
C ASP A 275 -23.32 2.67 -22.40
N HIS A 276 -22.17 2.63 -21.75
CA HIS A 276 -21.30 1.48 -21.72
C HIS A 276 -21.64 0.46 -20.63
N GLU A 277 -22.61 0.75 -19.75
CA GLU A 277 -22.94 -0.10 -18.59
C GLU A 277 -21.70 -0.49 -17.78
N LEU A 278 -20.86 0.55 -17.46
CA LEU A 278 -19.59 0.34 -16.73
C LEU A 278 -19.86 0.10 -15.24
N ASP A 279 -19.25 -0.94 -14.69
CA ASP A 279 -19.23 -1.17 -13.23
C ASP A 279 -18.05 -0.39 -12.61
N ILE A 280 -18.34 0.69 -11.88
CA ILE A 280 -17.33 1.49 -11.21
C ILE A 280 -17.29 1.12 -9.73
N LYS A 281 -16.18 0.52 -9.31
CA LYS A 281 -15.93 0.09 -7.93
C LYS A 281 -14.85 0.95 -7.28
N SER A 282 -14.83 0.99 -5.97
CA SER A 282 -13.78 1.62 -5.18
C SER A 282 -13.21 0.65 -4.17
N THR A 283 -12.00 0.91 -3.72
CA THR A 283 -11.35 0.13 -2.67
C THR A 283 -10.87 1.06 -1.56
N MET A 284 -10.84 0.54 -0.33
CA MET A 284 -10.35 1.27 0.84
C MET A 284 -9.59 0.33 1.76
N MET A 285 -8.31 0.64 1.97
CA MET A 285 -7.44 -0.16 2.84
C MET A 285 -7.47 -1.66 2.47
N TYR A 286 -7.65 -2.55 3.45
CA TYR A 286 -7.53 -4.01 3.30
C TYR A 286 -8.15 -4.72 4.52
N ARG A 287 -8.16 -6.05 4.48
CA ARG A 287 -8.53 -6.93 5.57
C ARG A 287 -7.41 -7.96 5.82
N HIS A 288 -7.53 -8.73 6.89
CA HIS A 288 -6.56 -9.74 7.26
C HIS A 288 -6.25 -10.74 6.13
N ASP A 289 -7.30 -11.22 5.45
CA ASP A 289 -7.15 -12.15 4.32
C ASP A 289 -6.28 -11.59 3.18
N ASP A 290 -6.22 -10.26 3.03
CA ASP A 290 -5.40 -9.62 2.00
C ASP A 290 -3.91 -9.63 2.38
N TYR A 291 -3.59 -9.60 3.70
CA TYR A 291 -2.23 -9.84 4.20
C TYR A 291 -1.79 -11.27 3.95
N VAL A 292 -2.64 -12.23 4.29
CA VAL A 292 -2.33 -13.66 4.12
C VAL A 292 -2.06 -13.96 2.66
N ASP A 293 -2.97 -13.56 1.76
CA ASP A 293 -2.80 -13.77 0.31
C ASP A 293 -1.59 -13.02 -0.24
N GLY A 294 -1.32 -11.80 0.24
CA GLY A 294 -0.13 -11.03 -0.15
C GLY A 294 1.17 -11.73 0.23
N ILE A 295 1.26 -12.25 1.45
CA ILE A 295 2.41 -13.02 1.94
C ILE A 295 2.60 -14.29 1.09
N GLU A 296 1.52 -14.99 0.77
CA GLU A 296 1.56 -16.20 -0.07
C GLU A 296 2.06 -15.88 -1.49
N LEU A 297 1.56 -14.82 -2.11
CA LEU A 297 2.02 -14.38 -3.43
C LEU A 297 3.52 -14.06 -3.47
N VAL A 298 4.06 -13.45 -2.41
CA VAL A 298 5.51 -13.21 -2.29
C VAL A 298 6.27 -14.50 -2.10
N ASN A 299 5.79 -15.37 -1.20
CA ASN A 299 6.43 -16.66 -0.88
C ASN A 299 6.47 -17.61 -2.09
N GLU A 300 5.46 -17.55 -2.95
CA GLU A 300 5.40 -18.28 -4.22
C GLU A 300 6.25 -17.65 -5.33
N GLY A 301 6.90 -16.51 -5.10
CA GLY A 301 7.67 -15.78 -6.10
C GLY A 301 6.83 -15.12 -7.20
N LYS A 302 5.54 -14.91 -6.97
CA LYS A 302 4.59 -14.27 -7.90
C LYS A 302 4.59 -12.75 -7.77
N VAL A 303 5.04 -12.21 -6.63
CA VAL A 303 5.18 -10.78 -6.36
C VAL A 303 6.61 -10.50 -5.90
N HIS A 304 7.24 -9.51 -6.53
CA HIS A 304 8.61 -9.09 -6.27
C HIS A 304 8.60 -7.70 -5.61
N LEU A 305 8.89 -7.64 -4.31
CA LEU A 305 8.84 -6.40 -3.54
C LEU A 305 10.14 -5.59 -3.61
N ARG A 306 11.29 -6.27 -3.61
CA ARG A 306 12.63 -5.64 -3.60
C ARG A 306 12.86 -4.62 -4.72
N PRO A 307 12.48 -4.87 -6.00
CA PRO A 307 12.67 -3.89 -7.07
C PRO A 307 12.00 -2.54 -6.82
N LEU A 308 10.97 -2.51 -5.98
CA LEU A 308 10.22 -1.30 -5.64
C LEU A 308 10.89 -0.45 -4.54
N ILE A 309 11.88 -0.99 -3.82
CA ILE A 309 12.60 -0.27 -2.78
C ILE A 309 13.69 0.59 -3.45
N SER A 310 13.44 1.89 -3.57
CA SER A 310 14.38 2.82 -4.19
C SER A 310 15.56 3.15 -3.29
N LYS A 311 15.34 3.24 -1.97
CA LYS A 311 16.39 3.60 -1.02
C LYS A 311 16.06 3.18 0.41
N THR A 312 17.10 2.80 1.13
CA THR A 312 17.06 2.55 2.57
C THR A 312 17.86 3.62 3.30
N PHE A 313 17.32 4.13 4.41
CA PHE A 313 18.00 5.07 5.30
C PHE A 313 18.19 4.47 6.69
N ALA A 314 19.27 4.87 7.38
CA ALA A 314 19.44 4.60 8.80
C ALA A 314 18.40 5.40 9.61
N PHE A 315 18.01 4.90 10.78
CA PHE A 315 16.96 5.55 11.58
C PHE A 315 17.31 6.97 12.03
N LYS A 316 18.57 7.24 12.32
CA LYS A 316 19.03 8.61 12.66
C LYS A 316 18.81 9.62 11.51
N ASP A 317 18.72 9.15 10.29
CA ASP A 317 18.50 9.96 9.09
C ASP A 317 17.00 10.03 8.68
N TYR A 318 16.08 9.76 9.64
CA TYR A 318 14.64 9.70 9.37
C TYR A 318 14.12 10.97 8.67
N LEU A 319 14.47 12.17 9.14
CA LEU A 319 14.11 13.42 8.46
C LEU A 319 14.69 13.51 7.05
N LYS A 320 15.94 13.08 6.84
CA LYS A 320 16.56 13.11 5.51
C LYS A 320 15.84 12.20 4.51
N ALA A 321 15.22 11.11 4.98
CA ALA A 321 14.42 10.24 4.13
C ALA A 321 13.19 10.96 3.57
N TYR A 322 12.51 11.78 4.36
CA TYR A 322 11.38 12.61 3.90
C TYR A 322 11.84 13.68 2.90
N GLN A 323 12.93 14.38 3.20
CA GLN A 323 13.53 15.35 2.28
C GLN A 323 13.93 14.70 0.96
N TYR A 324 14.56 13.52 1.02
CA TYR A 324 14.91 12.77 -0.17
C TYR A 324 13.70 12.44 -1.04
N ILE A 325 12.58 12.03 -0.44
CA ILE A 325 11.34 11.74 -1.19
C ILE A 325 10.83 13.02 -1.86
N ASP A 326 10.85 14.17 -1.17
CA ASP A 326 10.42 15.45 -1.74
C ASP A 326 11.29 15.88 -2.92
N ASP A 327 12.60 15.72 -2.82
CA ASP A 327 13.57 16.10 -3.85
C ASP A 327 13.56 15.15 -5.06
N ASN A 328 13.07 13.90 -4.88
CA ASN A 328 13.17 12.82 -5.87
C ASN A 328 11.83 12.15 -6.19
N ARG A 329 10.71 12.88 -6.13
CA ARG A 329 9.34 12.32 -6.28
C ARG A 329 9.13 11.51 -7.54
N GLU A 330 9.73 11.93 -8.65
CA GLU A 330 9.54 11.29 -9.95
C GLU A 330 10.33 9.98 -10.09
N THR A 331 11.43 9.86 -9.34
CA THR A 331 12.35 8.72 -9.40
C THR A 331 12.26 7.78 -8.21
N THR A 332 11.44 8.11 -7.21
CA THR A 332 11.26 7.32 -6.00
C THR A 332 10.01 6.45 -6.08
N MET A 333 10.17 5.15 -5.82
CA MET A 333 9.07 4.21 -5.62
C MET A 333 8.76 4.10 -4.12
N LYS A 334 9.52 3.32 -3.37
CA LYS A 334 9.39 3.16 -1.92
C LYS A 334 10.70 3.49 -1.22
N VAL A 335 10.61 4.23 -0.14
CA VAL A 335 11.72 4.46 0.81
C VAL A 335 11.42 3.72 2.10
N ILE A 336 12.40 3.02 2.61
CA ILE A 336 12.32 2.31 3.88
C ILE A 336 13.41 2.77 4.85
N ILE A 337 13.16 2.62 6.12
CA ILE A 337 14.05 2.97 7.21
C ILE A 337 14.52 1.69 7.91
N ASN A 338 15.82 1.50 7.99
CA ASN A 338 16.43 0.48 8.85
C ASN A 338 16.48 1.02 10.29
N VAL A 339 15.56 0.58 11.12
CA VAL A 339 15.41 1.08 12.49
C VAL A 339 16.53 0.57 13.42
N GLN A 340 17.23 -0.47 13.04
CA GLN A 340 18.35 -1.02 13.82
C GLN A 340 19.69 -0.38 13.47
N GLU A 341 19.80 0.32 12.36
CA GLU A 341 20.99 1.06 11.97
C GLU A 341 20.98 2.45 12.62
N LYS A 342 22.03 2.72 13.45
CA LYS A 342 22.14 3.95 14.24
C LYS A 342 23.00 5.01 13.57
#